data_ffa952a7c53aed14d8cd79da2bce1911
#
_entry.id   ffa952a7c53aed14d8cd79da2bce1911
#
_cell.length_a   1.000
_cell.length_b   1.000
_cell.length_c   1.000
_cell.angle_alpha   90.00
_cell.angle_beta   90.00
_cell.angle_gamma   90.00
#
_symmetry.space_group_name_H-M   'P 1'
#
loop_
_entity.id
_entity.type
_entity.pdbx_description
1 polymer ?
#
loop_
_entity_poly.entity_id
_entity_poly.type
_entity_poly.pdbx_seq_one_letter_code
_entity_poly.pdbx_strand_id
1 'polypeptide(L)'
;MGVAQLYYTSCEHGLAGYAGYQFNAATPGVDAHVLREVERFTVYEPPRSASPDRVDEHPVNLCYAPDVGGRAVLSRVVSSGADPSGRPGNYFAHSLVATAAVDDDPLPAELWGAGFWTATPVTDPDLPVLDLPPGPLDRERSDAWVRRWPSALVARLLAAADAAIDGGPPLVLVADSASVAHWVAALTHLLPPARARDLSFATYAADPHDTFVHVIGVPMDSDTASLRGRFTVCDPSADPPDDLPEPAPETAALADRLADLGPRKALGLWRAAEVHSSGREASLAQWRPVVAAAAVLDGDGSPEVDLPAVRAWLSRAVGWLP
;
A
#
# COMPACT_ATOMS: atom_id res chain seq x y z
N MET A 1 -11.13 -6.44 16.07
CA MET A 1 -10.09 -7.26 16.76
C MET A 1 -8.88 -6.37 16.96
N GLY A 2 -8.29 -6.36 18.17
CA GLY A 2 -7.21 -5.42 18.45
C GLY A 2 -5.88 -5.84 17.83
N VAL A 3 -5.06 -4.86 17.44
CA VAL A 3 -3.71 -5.07 16.89
C VAL A 3 -2.65 -4.78 17.94
N ALA A 4 -1.54 -5.49 17.90
CA ALA A 4 -0.40 -5.23 18.77
C ALA A 4 0.37 -4.01 18.27
N GLN A 5 0.92 -3.23 19.21
CA GLN A 5 1.70 -2.02 18.95
C GLN A 5 3.16 -2.24 19.33
N LEU A 6 4.08 -1.68 18.55
CA LEU A 6 5.51 -1.68 18.82
C LEU A 6 6.08 -0.28 18.56
N TYR A 7 6.92 0.21 19.48
CA TYR A 7 7.63 1.48 19.33
C TYR A 7 9.13 1.22 19.23
N TYR A 8 9.77 1.75 18.18
CA TYR A 8 11.21 1.57 17.92
C TYR A 8 11.89 2.91 17.72
N THR A 9 13.00 3.13 18.40
CA THR A 9 13.81 4.36 18.30
C THR A 9 15.17 4.16 18.95
N SER A 10 16.11 5.11 18.80
CA SER A 10 17.29 5.19 19.65
C SER A 10 16.89 5.76 21.01
N CYS A 11 17.07 4.98 22.07
CA CYS A 11 16.72 5.33 23.43
C CYS A 11 17.75 4.79 24.44
N GLU A 12 17.81 5.40 25.65
CA GLU A 12 18.69 4.94 26.73
C GLU A 12 18.19 3.64 27.35
N HIS A 13 16.87 3.51 27.47
CA HIS A 13 16.19 2.38 28.06
C HIS A 13 15.12 1.84 27.13
N GLY A 14 15.17 0.56 26.84
CA GLY A 14 14.21 -0.17 26.02
C GLY A 14 14.21 -1.65 26.34
N LEU A 15 13.52 -2.44 25.55
CA LEU A 15 13.30 -3.86 25.81
C LEU A 15 14.58 -4.70 25.73
N ALA A 16 15.60 -4.25 25.00
CA ALA A 16 16.88 -4.95 24.88
C ALA A 16 17.86 -4.65 26.02
N GLY A 17 17.60 -3.63 26.86
CA GLY A 17 18.39 -3.31 28.05
C GLY A 17 19.73 -2.62 27.80
N TYR A 18 19.97 -2.07 26.58
CA TYR A 18 21.16 -1.27 26.23
C TYR A 18 20.74 0.08 25.64
N ALA A 19 21.65 1.04 25.56
CA ALA A 19 21.40 2.31 24.90
C ALA A 19 21.63 2.19 23.38
N GLY A 20 20.72 2.73 22.57
CA GLY A 20 20.79 2.70 21.11
C GLY A 20 19.47 2.37 20.44
N TYR A 21 19.49 2.04 19.16
CA TYR A 21 18.30 1.64 18.42
C TYR A 21 17.75 0.30 18.92
N GLN A 22 16.52 0.33 19.39
CA GLN A 22 15.82 -0.85 19.92
C GLN A 22 14.32 -0.58 20.04
N PHE A 23 13.54 -1.62 20.33
CA PHE A 23 12.14 -1.42 20.73
C PHE A 23 12.09 -0.76 22.11
N ASN A 24 11.47 0.41 22.16
CA ASN A 24 11.24 1.16 23.40
C ASN A 24 10.09 0.55 24.20
N ALA A 25 9.04 0.11 23.51
CA ALA A 25 7.85 -0.47 24.10
C ALA A 25 7.15 -1.44 23.12
N ALA A 26 6.39 -2.40 23.65
CA ALA A 26 5.62 -3.36 22.88
C ALA A 26 4.34 -3.77 23.61
N THR A 27 3.32 -4.21 22.87
CA THR A 27 2.17 -4.89 23.48
C THR A 27 2.63 -6.21 24.12
N PRO A 28 2.27 -6.51 25.38
CA PRO A 28 2.66 -7.75 26.05
C PRO A 28 2.28 -9.00 25.26
N GLY A 29 3.19 -9.97 25.21
CA GLY A 29 2.98 -11.24 24.51
C GLY A 29 3.42 -11.23 23.04
N VAL A 30 3.95 -10.14 22.52
CA VAL A 30 4.62 -10.15 21.21
C VAL A 30 5.94 -10.91 21.33
N ASP A 31 6.09 -11.94 20.46
CA ASP A 31 7.27 -12.82 20.45
C ASP A 31 8.53 -12.05 20.00
N ALA A 32 9.68 -12.37 20.59
CA ALA A 32 10.98 -11.81 20.21
C ALA A 32 11.35 -12.06 18.72
N HIS A 33 10.82 -13.12 18.12
CA HIS A 33 10.99 -13.37 16.68
C HIS A 33 10.25 -12.32 15.86
N VAL A 34 9.01 -11.98 16.23
CA VAL A 34 8.23 -10.93 15.58
C VAL A 34 8.92 -9.57 15.66
N LEU A 35 9.50 -9.22 16.82
CA LEU A 35 10.27 -7.99 16.98
C LEU A 35 11.41 -7.91 15.94
N ARG A 36 12.20 -8.98 15.80
CA ARG A 36 13.31 -9.02 14.82
C ARG A 36 12.83 -8.90 13.36
N GLU A 37 11.71 -9.52 13.03
CA GLU A 37 11.14 -9.43 11.68
C GLU A 37 10.58 -8.04 11.37
N VAL A 38 9.99 -7.36 12.37
CA VAL A 38 9.42 -6.01 12.21
C VAL A 38 10.52 -4.95 12.13
N GLU A 39 11.68 -5.15 12.77
CA GLU A 39 12.77 -4.18 12.83
C GLU A 39 13.17 -3.66 11.43
N ARG A 40 13.20 -4.49 10.41
CA ARG A 40 13.52 -4.08 9.03
C ARG A 40 12.54 -3.08 8.41
N PHE A 41 11.30 -2.98 8.95
CA PHE A 41 10.29 -2.02 8.51
C PHE A 41 10.31 -0.71 9.32
N THR A 42 11.24 -0.59 10.26
CA THR A 42 11.38 0.61 11.09
C THR A 42 12.50 1.52 10.60
N VAL A 43 13.37 1.06 9.71
CA VAL A 43 14.54 1.81 9.22
C VAL A 43 14.09 3.05 8.46
N TYR A 44 14.75 4.18 8.72
CA TYR A 44 14.46 5.45 8.10
C TYR A 44 15.74 6.27 7.90
N GLU A 45 15.88 6.82 6.71
CA GLU A 45 16.91 7.80 6.38
C GLU A 45 16.23 9.06 5.83
N PRO A 46 16.53 10.26 6.35
CA PRO A 46 15.99 11.49 5.78
C PRO A 46 16.54 11.72 4.38
N PRO A 47 15.83 12.49 3.50
CA PRO A 47 16.36 12.86 2.20
C PRO A 47 17.68 13.59 2.34
N ARG A 48 18.63 13.35 1.43
CA ARG A 48 19.94 14.02 1.44
C ARG A 48 19.83 15.54 1.28
N SER A 49 18.78 16.01 0.64
CA SER A 49 18.46 17.43 0.45
C SER A 49 17.82 18.07 1.69
N ALA A 50 17.35 17.25 2.67
CA ALA A 50 16.66 17.77 3.85
C ALA A 50 17.64 18.35 4.87
N SER A 51 17.28 19.51 5.47
CA SER A 51 18.04 20.09 6.57
C SER A 51 17.86 19.24 7.84
N PRO A 52 18.94 18.82 8.53
CA PRO A 52 18.85 18.06 9.77
C PRO A 52 18.04 18.76 10.89
N ASP A 53 18.00 20.10 10.87
CA ASP A 53 17.32 20.93 11.88
C ASP A 53 15.81 21.11 11.60
N ARG A 54 15.33 20.73 10.40
CA ARG A 54 13.93 20.87 9.98
C ARG A 54 13.22 19.53 9.91
N VAL A 55 13.18 18.88 11.05
CA VAL A 55 12.61 17.53 11.21
C VAL A 55 11.15 17.44 10.80
N ASP A 56 10.40 18.52 10.97
CA ASP A 56 8.99 18.66 10.57
C ASP A 56 8.77 18.65 9.05
N GLU A 57 9.82 18.92 8.26
CA GLU A 57 9.77 18.86 6.79
C GLU A 57 10.20 17.49 6.24
N HIS A 58 10.75 16.63 7.09
CA HIS A 58 11.16 15.30 6.66
C HIS A 58 9.94 14.45 6.30
N PRO A 59 10.00 13.67 5.19
CA PRO A 59 8.90 12.81 4.78
C PRO A 59 8.52 11.81 5.87
N VAL A 60 7.25 11.57 6.04
CA VAL A 60 6.75 10.43 6.83
C VAL A 60 6.77 9.18 5.96
N ASN A 61 7.26 8.06 6.48
CA ASN A 61 7.08 6.78 5.81
C ASN A 61 5.97 5.99 6.50
N LEU A 62 4.92 5.64 5.75
CA LEU A 62 3.98 4.59 6.12
C LEU A 62 4.31 3.37 5.25
N CYS A 63 4.77 2.29 5.88
CA CYS A 63 5.20 1.07 5.20
C CYS A 63 4.33 -0.10 5.62
N TYR A 64 3.81 -0.84 4.63
CA TYR A 64 2.97 -2.01 4.85
C TYR A 64 3.53 -3.24 4.17
N ALA A 65 3.54 -4.35 4.90
CA ALA A 65 3.84 -5.68 4.39
C ALA A 65 2.76 -6.67 4.86
N PRO A 66 2.10 -7.39 3.93
CA PRO A 66 0.97 -8.28 4.26
C PRO A 66 1.40 -9.56 4.96
N ASP A 67 2.63 -10.01 4.73
CA ASP A 67 3.17 -11.25 5.32
C ASP A 67 4.60 -11.04 5.83
N VAL A 68 4.71 -10.96 7.14
CA VAL A 68 5.96 -10.91 7.90
C VAL A 68 5.90 -12.04 8.94
N GLY A 69 6.31 -13.23 8.52
CA GLY A 69 6.23 -14.42 9.37
C GLY A 69 4.79 -14.80 9.74
N GLY A 70 3.86 -14.73 8.79
CA GLY A 70 2.43 -15.02 8.96
C GLY A 70 1.62 -13.89 9.59
N ARG A 71 2.12 -12.66 9.59
CA ARG A 71 1.47 -11.48 10.18
C ARG A 71 1.54 -10.29 9.24
N ALA A 72 0.49 -9.48 9.21
CA ALA A 72 0.55 -8.18 8.55
C ALA A 72 1.22 -7.14 9.46
N VAL A 73 2.09 -6.34 8.88
CA VAL A 73 2.83 -5.26 9.58
C VAL A 73 2.58 -3.93 8.88
N LEU A 74 2.17 -2.93 9.65
CA LEU A 74 2.05 -1.55 9.20
C LEU A 74 2.89 -0.66 10.12
N SER A 75 3.92 -0.01 9.58
CA SER A 75 4.85 0.84 10.34
C SER A 75 4.77 2.28 9.86
N ARG A 76 4.51 3.22 10.77
CA ARG A 76 4.67 4.65 10.51
C ARG A 76 5.99 5.12 11.11
N VAL A 77 6.88 5.62 10.25
CA VAL A 77 8.22 6.07 10.67
C VAL A 77 8.38 7.56 10.38
N VAL A 78 8.91 8.28 11.35
CA VAL A 78 9.16 9.71 11.28
C VAL A 78 10.56 10.04 11.77
N SER A 79 11.17 11.06 11.21
CA SER A 79 12.39 11.65 11.78
C SER A 79 12.07 12.21 13.17
N SER A 80 12.96 12.00 14.13
CA SER A 80 12.84 12.53 15.50
C SER A 80 14.03 13.41 15.91
N GLY A 81 14.87 13.79 14.96
CA GLY A 81 15.98 14.73 15.17
C GLY A 81 17.24 14.07 15.71
N ALA A 82 17.61 14.36 16.94
CA ALA A 82 18.79 13.80 17.58
C ALA A 82 18.42 12.68 18.57
N ASP A 83 19.33 11.72 18.73
CA ASP A 83 19.22 10.70 19.77
C ASP A 83 19.56 11.27 21.17
N PRO A 84 19.38 10.50 22.26
CA PRO A 84 19.71 10.95 23.61
C PRO A 84 21.18 11.36 23.80
N SER A 85 22.08 10.90 22.94
CA SER A 85 23.50 11.31 22.96
C SER A 85 23.80 12.58 22.16
N GLY A 86 22.77 13.16 21.50
CA GLY A 86 22.88 14.35 20.65
C GLY A 86 23.31 14.07 19.21
N ARG A 87 23.32 12.82 18.75
CA ARG A 87 23.64 12.46 17.35
C ARG A 87 22.42 12.71 16.47
N PRO A 88 22.56 13.43 15.35
CA PRO A 88 21.46 13.66 14.42
C PRO A 88 21.07 12.37 13.68
N GLY A 89 19.87 12.37 13.11
CA GLY A 89 19.36 11.26 12.30
C GLY A 89 18.57 10.23 13.09
N ASN A 90 18.14 10.55 14.30
CA ASN A 90 17.21 9.69 15.04
C ASN A 90 15.83 9.67 14.37
N TYR A 91 15.15 8.54 14.51
CA TYR A 91 13.79 8.36 14.03
C TYR A 91 12.96 7.57 15.03
N PHE A 92 11.65 7.68 14.89
CA PHE A 92 10.69 6.95 15.70
C PHE A 92 9.75 6.18 14.77
N ALA A 93 9.63 4.87 15.03
CA ALA A 93 8.69 4.00 14.34
C ALA A 93 7.60 3.53 15.30
N HIS A 94 6.34 3.77 14.93
CA HIS A 94 5.17 3.15 15.53
C HIS A 94 4.67 2.08 14.57
N SER A 95 4.78 0.81 14.96
CA SER A 95 4.37 -0.34 14.15
C SER A 95 3.15 -1.03 14.74
N LEU A 96 2.26 -1.46 13.87
CA LEU A 96 1.10 -2.29 14.17
C LEU A 96 1.34 -3.69 13.62
N VAL A 97 1.01 -4.71 14.41
CA VAL A 97 1.15 -6.12 14.02
C VAL A 97 -0.20 -6.81 14.19
N ALA A 98 -0.75 -7.30 13.08
CA ALA A 98 -2.01 -8.04 13.06
C ALA A 98 -1.76 -9.54 12.86
N THR A 99 -2.43 -10.39 13.65
CA THR A 99 -2.32 -11.86 13.54
C THR A 99 -3.19 -12.45 12.44
N ALA A 100 -4.22 -11.72 12.00
CA ALA A 100 -5.08 -12.04 10.87
C ALA A 100 -5.66 -10.73 10.32
N ALA A 101 -5.79 -10.62 9.00
CA ALA A 101 -6.60 -9.58 8.40
C ALA A 101 -8.08 -9.91 8.67
N VAL A 102 -8.83 -8.93 9.16
CA VAL A 102 -10.30 -9.01 9.29
C VAL A 102 -10.90 -8.25 8.13
N ASP A 103 -11.88 -8.83 7.44
CA ASP A 103 -12.46 -8.22 6.22
C ASP A 103 -13.04 -6.82 6.44
N ASP A 104 -13.52 -6.55 7.67
CA ASP A 104 -14.09 -5.27 8.07
C ASP A 104 -13.05 -4.24 8.58
N ASP A 105 -11.77 -4.63 8.73
CA ASP A 105 -10.73 -3.70 9.15
C ASP A 105 -10.40 -2.71 8.02
N PRO A 106 -10.03 -1.46 8.37
CA PRO A 106 -9.61 -0.48 7.37
C PRO A 106 -8.41 -1.01 6.56
N LEU A 107 -8.35 -0.64 5.28
CA LEU A 107 -7.16 -0.94 4.46
C LEU A 107 -5.95 -0.19 5.02
N PRO A 108 -4.74 -0.78 4.98
CA PRO A 108 -3.55 -0.19 5.60
C PRO A 108 -3.26 1.26 5.20
N ALA A 109 -3.46 1.61 3.92
CA ALA A 109 -3.24 2.97 3.44
C ALA A 109 -4.30 3.96 3.94
N GLU A 110 -5.51 3.51 4.29
CA GLU A 110 -6.54 4.37 4.89
C GLU A 110 -6.06 4.99 6.21
N LEU A 111 -5.16 4.32 6.92
CA LEU A 111 -4.65 4.74 8.23
C LEU A 111 -3.60 5.85 8.16
N TRP A 112 -3.24 6.33 6.95
CA TRP A 112 -2.42 7.53 6.80
C TRP A 112 -3.05 8.71 7.51
N GLY A 113 -2.30 9.36 8.43
CA GLY A 113 -2.79 10.51 9.19
C GLY A 113 -3.82 10.18 10.29
N ALA A 114 -4.02 8.90 10.64
CA ALA A 114 -4.89 8.52 11.74
C ALA A 114 -4.39 9.08 13.08
N GLY A 115 -5.32 9.49 13.95
CA GLY A 115 -4.99 10.21 15.19
C GLY A 115 -4.33 9.39 16.29
N PHE A 116 -4.24 8.06 16.15
CA PHE A 116 -3.58 7.19 17.13
C PHE A 116 -2.06 7.10 16.95
N TRP A 117 -1.53 7.53 15.79
CA TRP A 117 -0.09 7.48 15.57
C TRP A 117 0.65 8.38 16.54
N THR A 118 1.69 7.86 17.19
CA THR A 118 2.63 8.63 18.01
C THR A 118 4.00 8.75 17.34
N ALA A 119 4.76 9.74 17.79
CA ALA A 119 6.13 10.00 17.32
C ALA A 119 7.11 10.16 18.49
N THR A 120 6.69 9.79 19.72
CA THR A 120 7.47 9.97 20.92
C THR A 120 7.58 8.67 21.71
N PRO A 121 8.78 8.36 22.25
CA PRO A 121 8.97 7.21 23.13
C PRO A 121 8.14 7.36 24.42
N VAL A 122 7.85 6.23 25.04
CA VAL A 122 7.12 6.15 26.32
C VAL A 122 8.02 5.59 27.42
N THR A 123 7.65 5.84 28.67
CA THR A 123 8.36 5.30 29.83
C THR A 123 7.84 3.92 30.26
N ASP A 124 6.55 3.64 30.00
CA ASP A 124 5.96 2.33 30.25
C ASP A 124 6.23 1.43 29.03
N PRO A 125 6.94 0.31 29.20
CA PRO A 125 7.24 -0.59 28.10
C PRO A 125 6.02 -1.40 27.61
N ASP A 126 4.94 -1.45 28.38
CA ASP A 126 3.75 -2.24 28.08
C ASP A 126 2.71 -1.39 27.33
N LEU A 127 2.54 -1.65 26.03
CA LEU A 127 1.55 -0.96 25.21
C LEU A 127 0.21 -1.70 25.20
N PRO A 128 -0.91 -0.98 25.28
CA PRO A 128 -2.22 -1.59 25.14
C PRO A 128 -2.41 -2.17 23.72
N VAL A 129 -3.28 -3.16 23.59
CA VAL A 129 -3.82 -3.56 22.29
C VAL A 129 -4.65 -2.41 21.72
N LEU A 130 -4.51 -2.11 20.44
CA LEU A 130 -5.21 -1.02 19.76
C LEU A 130 -6.37 -1.57 18.93
N ASP A 131 -7.57 -1.01 19.14
CA ASP A 131 -8.69 -1.18 18.22
C ASP A 131 -8.59 -0.13 17.11
N LEU A 132 -8.52 -0.59 15.84
CA LEU A 132 -8.34 0.30 14.71
C LEU A 132 -9.60 1.12 14.44
N PRO A 133 -9.50 2.46 14.47
CA PRO A 133 -10.60 3.31 14.04
C PRO A 133 -10.69 3.29 12.50
N PRO A 134 -11.82 3.75 11.92
CA PRO A 134 -11.91 4.03 10.49
C PRO A 134 -10.78 4.96 10.05
N GLY A 135 -10.17 4.67 8.89
CA GLY A 135 -9.04 5.43 8.38
C GLY A 135 -9.44 6.79 7.80
N PRO A 136 -8.57 7.83 7.90
CA PRO A 136 -8.84 9.13 7.28
C PRO A 136 -8.91 9.11 5.75
N LEU A 137 -8.17 8.20 5.08
CA LEU A 137 -8.16 8.08 3.61
C LEU A 137 -9.21 7.06 3.13
N ASP A 138 -10.46 7.30 3.46
CA ASP A 138 -11.59 6.48 3.05
C ASP A 138 -11.84 6.49 1.52
N ARG A 139 -12.82 5.70 1.07
CA ARG A 139 -13.20 5.61 -0.35
C ARG A 139 -13.68 6.93 -0.93
N GLU A 140 -14.28 7.81 -0.14
CA GLU A 140 -14.75 9.11 -0.61
C GLU A 140 -13.57 10.04 -0.91
N ARG A 141 -12.58 10.08 -0.03
CA ARG A 141 -11.34 10.85 -0.24
C ARG A 141 -10.51 10.29 -1.39
N SER A 142 -10.43 8.97 -1.51
CA SER A 142 -9.76 8.31 -2.63
C SER A 142 -10.46 8.60 -3.96
N ASP A 143 -11.80 8.62 -4.00
CA ASP A 143 -12.57 9.02 -5.19
C ASP A 143 -12.32 10.48 -5.56
N ALA A 144 -12.32 11.39 -4.58
CA ALA A 144 -11.98 12.79 -4.80
C ALA A 144 -10.53 12.99 -5.27
N TRP A 145 -9.61 12.13 -4.85
CA TRP A 145 -8.22 12.16 -5.29
C TRP A 145 -8.08 11.77 -6.76
N VAL A 146 -8.62 10.61 -7.17
CA VAL A 146 -8.47 10.11 -8.55
C VAL A 146 -9.14 11.02 -9.58
N ARG A 147 -10.23 11.68 -9.22
CA ARG A 147 -10.92 12.64 -10.12
C ARG A 147 -10.11 13.89 -10.46
N ARG A 148 -8.99 14.11 -9.83
CA ARG A 148 -8.05 15.21 -10.14
C ARG A 148 -7.11 14.86 -11.29
N TRP A 149 -7.11 13.58 -11.73
CA TRP A 149 -6.16 13.02 -12.67
C TRP A 149 -6.87 12.44 -13.90
N PRO A 150 -6.20 12.36 -15.05
CA PRO A 150 -6.73 11.64 -16.20
C PRO A 150 -7.01 10.18 -15.87
N SER A 151 -8.20 9.66 -16.25
CA SER A 151 -8.56 8.26 -15.98
C SER A 151 -7.57 7.27 -16.59
N ALA A 152 -6.99 7.58 -17.75
CA ALA A 152 -5.95 6.79 -18.37
C ALA A 152 -4.69 6.64 -17.50
N LEU A 153 -4.28 7.69 -16.77
CA LEU A 153 -3.17 7.59 -15.80
C LEU A 153 -3.54 6.68 -14.63
N VAL A 154 -4.75 6.87 -14.06
CA VAL A 154 -5.24 6.03 -12.96
C VAL A 154 -5.28 4.56 -13.37
N ALA A 155 -5.79 4.25 -14.56
CA ALA A 155 -5.86 2.90 -15.09
C ALA A 155 -4.47 2.27 -15.26
N ARG A 156 -3.50 3.01 -15.80
CA ARG A 156 -2.13 2.52 -15.99
C ARG A 156 -1.40 2.30 -14.66
N LEU A 157 -1.59 3.19 -13.68
CA LEU A 157 -1.05 3.00 -12.33
C LEU A 157 -1.68 1.79 -11.64
N LEU A 158 -2.99 1.59 -11.80
CA LEU A 158 -3.70 0.43 -11.26
C LEU A 158 -3.17 -0.88 -11.88
N ALA A 159 -2.98 -0.91 -13.20
CA ALA A 159 -2.42 -2.06 -13.89
C ALA A 159 -0.96 -2.35 -13.47
N ALA A 160 -0.15 -1.31 -13.26
CA ALA A 160 1.22 -1.46 -12.78
C ALA A 160 1.28 -2.00 -11.34
N ALA A 161 0.40 -1.52 -10.45
CA ALA A 161 0.28 -2.03 -9.09
C ALA A 161 -0.18 -3.50 -9.07
N ASP A 162 -1.17 -3.86 -9.90
CA ASP A 162 -1.63 -5.24 -10.06
C ASP A 162 -0.50 -6.16 -10.55
N ALA A 163 0.27 -5.74 -11.55
CA ALA A 163 1.42 -6.48 -12.05
C ALA A 163 2.53 -6.64 -11.00
N ALA A 164 2.77 -5.63 -10.16
CA ALA A 164 3.77 -5.69 -9.10
C ALA A 164 3.43 -6.76 -8.06
N ILE A 165 2.15 -6.93 -7.69
CA ILE A 165 1.71 -8.00 -6.79
C ILE A 165 2.00 -9.39 -7.38
N ASP A 166 1.95 -9.56 -8.70
CA ASP A 166 2.26 -10.82 -9.38
C ASP A 166 3.78 -11.02 -9.63
N GLY A 167 4.62 -10.23 -8.97
CA GLY A 167 6.09 -10.31 -9.09
C GLY A 167 6.67 -9.55 -10.28
N GLY A 168 5.89 -8.69 -10.93
CA GLY A 168 6.38 -7.71 -11.89
C GLY A 168 7.26 -6.63 -11.24
N PRO A 169 7.83 -5.70 -12.01
CA PRO A 169 8.63 -4.60 -11.48
C PRO A 169 7.83 -3.77 -10.48
N PRO A 170 8.39 -3.46 -9.28
CA PRO A 170 7.71 -2.57 -8.33
C PRO A 170 7.44 -1.19 -8.95
N LEU A 171 6.31 -0.59 -8.56
CA LEU A 171 5.91 0.74 -9.00
C LEU A 171 6.57 1.80 -8.09
N VAL A 172 7.39 2.65 -8.67
CA VAL A 172 7.97 3.81 -7.99
C VAL A 172 7.17 5.06 -8.37
N LEU A 173 6.64 5.74 -7.36
CA LEU A 173 5.93 7.01 -7.49
C LEU A 173 6.86 8.15 -7.04
N VAL A 174 7.15 9.07 -7.96
CA VAL A 174 7.96 10.27 -7.69
C VAL A 174 7.04 11.36 -7.19
N ALA A 175 6.88 11.48 -5.88
CA ALA A 175 5.98 12.43 -5.25
C ALA A 175 6.30 12.59 -3.75
N ASP A 176 5.69 13.61 -3.10
CA ASP A 176 5.72 13.69 -1.65
C ASP A 176 4.97 12.52 -0.99
N SER A 177 5.35 12.17 0.23
CA SER A 177 4.83 10.97 0.93
C SER A 177 3.31 11.01 1.17
N ALA A 178 2.72 12.19 1.33
CA ALA A 178 1.27 12.32 1.47
C ALA A 178 0.55 12.03 0.14
N SER A 179 1.07 12.55 -0.98
CA SER A 179 0.57 12.24 -2.32
C SER A 179 0.69 10.74 -2.63
N VAL A 180 1.81 10.10 -2.28
CA VAL A 180 1.98 8.64 -2.41
C VAL A 180 0.94 7.89 -1.58
N ALA A 181 0.70 8.30 -0.33
CA ALA A 181 -0.34 7.68 0.51
C ALA A 181 -1.73 7.77 -0.12
N HIS A 182 -2.09 8.92 -0.70
CA HIS A 182 -3.35 9.08 -1.44
C HIS A 182 -3.42 8.17 -2.67
N TRP A 183 -2.33 8.03 -3.43
CA TRP A 183 -2.27 7.11 -4.56
C TRP A 183 -2.45 5.67 -4.12
N VAL A 184 -1.73 5.22 -3.10
CA VAL A 184 -1.84 3.85 -2.60
C VAL A 184 -3.26 3.58 -2.07
N ALA A 185 -3.86 4.49 -1.29
CA ALA A 185 -5.24 4.35 -0.83
C ALA A 185 -6.21 4.24 -2.00
N ALA A 186 -6.06 5.05 -3.04
CA ALA A 186 -6.91 5.01 -4.21
C ALA A 186 -6.76 3.69 -5.00
N LEU A 187 -5.52 3.23 -5.22
CA LEU A 187 -5.24 1.98 -5.91
C LEU A 187 -5.80 0.77 -5.13
N THR A 188 -5.62 0.72 -3.80
CA THR A 188 -6.19 -0.36 -2.97
C THR A 188 -7.72 -0.36 -3.00
N HIS A 189 -8.37 0.81 -3.06
CA HIS A 189 -9.82 0.90 -3.20
C HIS A 189 -10.35 0.48 -4.59
N LEU A 190 -9.52 0.53 -5.62
CA LEU A 190 -9.85 0.09 -6.98
C LEU A 190 -9.59 -1.41 -7.19
N LEU A 191 -8.63 -2.00 -6.48
CA LEU A 191 -8.32 -3.44 -6.55
C LEU A 191 -9.46 -4.30 -5.96
N PRO A 192 -9.55 -5.59 -6.35
CA PRO A 192 -10.41 -6.55 -5.66
C PRO A 192 -10.08 -6.61 -4.17
N PRO A 193 -11.06 -6.77 -3.24
CA PRO A 193 -10.84 -6.64 -1.80
C PRO A 193 -9.70 -7.51 -1.25
N ALA A 194 -9.61 -8.77 -1.64
CA ALA A 194 -8.52 -9.66 -1.22
C ALA A 194 -7.16 -9.15 -1.71
N ARG A 195 -7.08 -8.76 -2.99
CA ARG A 195 -5.84 -8.27 -3.60
C ARG A 195 -5.39 -6.91 -3.07
N ALA A 196 -6.34 -6.07 -2.64
CA ALA A 196 -6.03 -4.79 -2.00
C ALA A 196 -5.16 -4.97 -0.74
N ARG A 197 -5.36 -6.08 0.00
CA ARG A 197 -4.57 -6.41 1.19
C ARG A 197 -3.21 -7.03 0.88
N ASP A 198 -3.01 -7.55 -0.33
CA ASP A 198 -1.72 -8.08 -0.79
C ASP A 198 -0.78 -6.97 -1.27
N LEU A 199 -1.29 -5.76 -1.56
CA LEU A 199 -0.49 -4.65 -2.04
C LEU A 199 0.38 -4.08 -0.92
N SER A 200 1.65 -4.49 -0.89
CA SER A 200 2.65 -3.91 0.01
C SER A 200 3.14 -2.55 -0.51
N PHE A 201 3.48 -1.63 0.38
CA PHE A 201 3.91 -0.30 -0.01
C PHE A 201 4.80 0.37 1.03
N ALA A 202 5.54 1.39 0.59
CA ALA A 202 6.21 2.39 1.41
C ALA A 202 5.93 3.77 0.83
N THR A 203 5.41 4.69 1.63
CA THR A 203 5.10 6.05 1.14
C THR A 203 6.33 6.91 0.97
N TYR A 204 7.46 6.48 1.51
CA TYR A 204 8.76 7.11 1.33
C TYR A 204 9.88 6.07 1.46
N ALA A 205 10.84 6.14 0.56
CA ALA A 205 12.13 5.47 0.67
C ALA A 205 13.25 6.41 0.20
N ALA A 206 14.34 6.49 0.96
CA ALA A 206 15.54 7.24 0.55
C ALA A 206 16.24 6.54 -0.62
N ASP A 207 16.28 5.21 -0.60
CA ASP A 207 16.73 4.36 -1.69
C ASP A 207 15.70 3.24 -1.94
N PRO A 208 15.01 3.22 -3.09
CA PRO A 208 14.04 2.18 -3.40
C PRO A 208 14.68 0.80 -3.60
N HIS A 209 16.00 0.71 -3.82
CA HIS A 209 16.70 -0.57 -3.95
C HIS A 209 16.76 -1.37 -2.65
N ASP A 210 16.65 -0.70 -1.51
CA ASP A 210 16.64 -1.31 -0.18
C ASP A 210 15.24 -1.67 0.31
N THR A 211 14.21 -1.45 -0.55
CA THR A 211 12.81 -1.63 -0.20
C THR A 211 12.19 -2.76 -1.01
N PHE A 212 11.57 -3.74 -0.31
CA PHE A 212 11.01 -4.95 -0.92
C PHE A 212 9.47 -4.92 -0.86
N VAL A 213 8.86 -3.89 -1.46
CA VAL A 213 7.41 -3.71 -1.51
C VAL A 213 6.97 -3.41 -2.95
N HIS A 214 5.66 -3.51 -3.22
CA HIS A 214 5.08 -3.38 -4.55
C HIS A 214 4.98 -1.93 -5.03
N VAL A 215 4.69 -0.97 -4.10
CA VAL A 215 4.62 0.46 -4.42
C VAL A 215 5.55 1.25 -3.50
N ILE A 216 6.40 2.09 -4.08
CA ILE A 216 7.45 2.82 -3.35
C ILE A 216 7.37 4.30 -3.71
N GLY A 217 7.22 5.17 -2.71
CA GLY A 217 7.36 6.61 -2.88
C GLY A 217 8.81 7.06 -2.80
N VAL A 218 9.24 7.90 -3.72
CA VAL A 218 10.55 8.55 -3.68
C VAL A 218 10.41 10.06 -3.82
N PRO A 219 11.32 10.87 -3.23
CA PRO A 219 11.32 12.31 -3.37
C PRO A 219 11.36 12.78 -4.83
N MET A 220 10.83 13.96 -5.10
CA MET A 220 10.78 14.56 -6.45
C MET A 220 12.18 14.90 -7.01
N ASP A 221 13.20 15.00 -6.17
CA ASP A 221 14.60 15.23 -6.55
C ASP A 221 15.42 13.95 -6.74
N SER A 222 14.76 12.78 -6.72
CA SER A 222 15.40 11.48 -6.92
C SER A 222 15.91 11.30 -8.36
N ASP A 223 17.05 10.64 -8.53
CA ASP A 223 17.56 10.23 -9.85
C ASP A 223 16.75 9.06 -10.43
N THR A 224 15.67 9.41 -11.13
CA THR A 224 14.76 8.42 -11.74
C THR A 224 15.40 7.66 -12.88
N ALA A 225 16.45 8.18 -13.51
CA ALA A 225 17.11 7.49 -14.63
C ALA A 225 17.79 6.19 -14.16
N SER A 226 18.38 6.19 -12.97
CA SER A 226 19.00 5.01 -12.38
C SER A 226 18.01 3.91 -11.98
N LEU A 227 16.72 4.25 -11.80
CA LEU A 227 15.67 3.34 -11.38
C LEU A 227 15.03 2.57 -12.55
N ARG A 228 15.09 3.14 -13.77
CA ARG A 228 14.52 2.53 -14.97
C ARG A 228 15.21 1.19 -15.28
N GLY A 229 14.38 0.19 -15.64
CA GLY A 229 14.85 -1.17 -15.92
C GLY A 229 14.68 -2.16 -14.76
N ARG A 230 14.71 -1.69 -13.51
CA ARG A 230 14.35 -2.52 -12.35
C ARG A 230 12.94 -2.18 -11.82
N PHE A 231 12.54 -0.95 -11.98
CA PHE A 231 11.27 -0.41 -11.47
C PHE A 231 10.43 0.14 -12.61
N THR A 232 9.11 0.10 -12.45
CA THR A 232 8.17 0.93 -13.20
C THR A 232 8.13 2.29 -12.52
N VAL A 233 8.66 3.32 -13.16
CA VAL A 233 8.79 4.67 -12.55
C VAL A 233 7.73 5.59 -13.13
N CYS A 234 7.01 6.30 -12.26
CA CYS A 234 6.03 7.30 -12.65
C CYS A 234 6.14 8.55 -11.79
N ASP A 235 6.26 9.72 -12.42
CA ASP A 235 5.91 11.01 -11.85
C ASP A 235 4.49 11.35 -12.30
N PRO A 236 3.48 11.25 -11.41
CA PRO A 236 2.10 11.54 -11.79
C PRO A 236 1.86 13.00 -12.20
N SER A 237 2.75 13.92 -11.81
CA SER A 237 2.64 15.37 -12.11
C SER A 237 3.37 15.79 -13.38
N ALA A 238 4.15 14.92 -14.00
CA ALA A 238 4.85 15.19 -15.25
C ALA A 238 3.87 15.41 -16.42
N ASP A 239 4.24 16.29 -17.35
CA ASP A 239 3.48 16.56 -18.58
C ASP A 239 4.42 16.44 -19.81
N PRO A 240 4.27 15.45 -20.66
CA PRO A 240 3.37 14.30 -20.54
C PRO A 240 3.73 13.37 -19.36
N PRO A 241 2.77 12.61 -18.82
CA PRO A 241 3.06 11.59 -17.82
C PRO A 241 4.12 10.60 -18.31
N ASP A 242 4.92 10.08 -17.38
CA ASP A 242 5.93 9.06 -17.67
C ASP A 242 5.35 7.90 -18.49
N ASP A 243 6.21 7.32 -19.33
CA ASP A 243 5.84 6.19 -20.20
C ASP A 243 5.71 4.89 -19.41
N LEU A 244 4.56 4.71 -18.76
CA LEU A 244 4.21 3.47 -18.07
C LEU A 244 4.04 2.34 -19.07
N PRO A 245 4.43 1.09 -18.76
CA PRO A 245 4.24 -0.06 -19.62
C PRO A 245 2.77 -0.23 -20.04
N GLU A 246 2.55 -0.61 -21.29
CA GLU A 246 1.20 -0.92 -21.77
C GLU A 246 0.72 -2.24 -21.13
N PRO A 247 -0.40 -2.25 -20.42
CA PRO A 247 -0.91 -3.46 -19.81
C PRO A 247 -1.49 -4.43 -20.84
N ALA A 248 -1.57 -5.72 -20.50
CA ALA A 248 -2.27 -6.70 -21.31
C ALA A 248 -3.73 -6.27 -21.54
N PRO A 249 -4.34 -6.59 -22.71
CA PRO A 249 -5.68 -6.09 -23.09
C PRO A 249 -6.78 -6.34 -22.05
N GLU A 250 -6.79 -7.51 -21.40
CA GLU A 250 -7.78 -7.84 -20.38
C GLU A 250 -7.59 -6.99 -19.11
N THR A 251 -6.34 -6.77 -18.70
CA THR A 251 -6.01 -5.88 -17.57
C THR A 251 -6.37 -4.44 -17.90
N ALA A 252 -6.01 -3.95 -19.10
CA ALA A 252 -6.32 -2.61 -19.56
C ALA A 252 -7.84 -2.34 -19.51
N ALA A 253 -8.62 -3.22 -20.13
CA ALA A 253 -10.07 -3.05 -20.20
C ALA A 253 -10.75 -2.98 -18.83
N LEU A 254 -10.27 -3.75 -17.83
CA LEU A 254 -10.83 -3.67 -16.48
C LEU A 254 -10.28 -2.46 -15.73
N ALA A 255 -9.01 -2.15 -15.87
CA ALA A 255 -8.40 -0.99 -15.22
C ALA A 255 -9.03 0.33 -15.70
N ASP A 256 -9.28 0.50 -17.01
CA ASP A 256 -9.97 1.65 -17.57
C ASP A 256 -11.38 1.79 -16.97
N ARG A 257 -12.14 0.68 -16.94
CA ARG A 257 -13.47 0.67 -16.33
C ARG A 257 -13.45 1.08 -14.86
N LEU A 258 -12.51 0.56 -14.06
CA LEU A 258 -12.37 0.89 -12.65
C LEU A 258 -11.96 2.35 -12.44
N ALA A 259 -11.05 2.86 -13.27
CA ALA A 259 -10.62 4.27 -13.22
C ALA A 259 -11.78 5.23 -13.53
N ASP A 260 -12.62 4.90 -14.51
CA ASP A 260 -13.80 5.70 -14.85
C ASP A 260 -14.89 5.64 -13.75
N LEU A 261 -15.10 4.48 -13.15
CA LEU A 261 -16.05 4.31 -12.04
C LEU A 261 -15.59 5.05 -10.78
N GLY A 262 -14.30 5.00 -10.49
CA GLY A 262 -13.69 5.51 -9.27
C GLY A 262 -13.91 4.63 -8.02
N PRO A 263 -13.15 4.86 -6.94
CA PRO A 263 -13.13 4.08 -5.71
C PRO A 263 -14.49 3.84 -5.06
N ARG A 264 -15.38 4.83 -5.08
CA ARG A 264 -16.73 4.72 -4.48
C ARG A 264 -17.58 3.67 -5.15
N LYS A 265 -17.60 3.64 -6.47
CA LYS A 265 -18.44 2.72 -7.26
C LYS A 265 -17.78 1.36 -7.46
N ALA A 266 -16.44 1.28 -7.45
CA ALA A 266 -15.70 0.04 -7.60
C ALA A 266 -16.12 -1.02 -6.56
N LEU A 267 -16.42 -0.63 -5.32
CA LEU A 267 -16.89 -1.58 -4.29
C LEU A 267 -18.19 -2.30 -4.70
N GLY A 268 -19.13 -1.59 -5.29
CA GLY A 268 -20.39 -2.19 -5.79
C GLY A 268 -20.12 -3.18 -6.92
N LEU A 269 -19.18 -2.82 -7.84
CA LEU A 269 -18.76 -3.70 -8.92
C LEU A 269 -18.12 -5.00 -8.38
N TRP A 270 -17.24 -4.89 -7.39
CA TRP A 270 -16.59 -6.06 -6.76
C TRP A 270 -17.60 -6.96 -6.06
N ARG A 271 -18.53 -6.39 -5.27
CA ARG A 271 -19.59 -7.16 -4.60
C ARG A 271 -20.47 -7.91 -5.58
N ALA A 272 -20.85 -7.29 -6.70
CA ALA A 272 -21.60 -7.94 -7.76
C ALA A 272 -20.80 -9.06 -8.43
N ALA A 273 -19.50 -8.84 -8.69
CA ALA A 273 -18.63 -9.82 -9.32
C ALA A 273 -18.32 -11.02 -8.39
N GLU A 274 -18.14 -10.79 -7.09
CA GLU A 274 -17.82 -11.84 -6.11
C GLU A 274 -18.88 -12.95 -6.06
N VAL A 275 -20.16 -12.63 -6.30
CA VAL A 275 -21.25 -13.62 -6.36
C VAL A 275 -21.02 -14.66 -7.47
N HIS A 276 -20.29 -14.28 -8.53
CA HIS A 276 -20.00 -15.11 -9.70
C HIS A 276 -18.55 -15.62 -9.73
N SER A 277 -17.75 -15.25 -8.73
CA SER A 277 -16.34 -15.66 -8.62
C SER A 277 -16.22 -17.14 -8.31
N SER A 278 -15.15 -17.75 -8.83
CA SER A 278 -14.73 -19.10 -8.45
C SER A 278 -13.85 -19.11 -7.19
N GLY A 279 -13.47 -17.92 -6.69
CA GLY A 279 -12.51 -17.75 -5.60
C GLY A 279 -11.05 -18.03 -6.00
N ARG A 280 -10.77 -18.10 -7.30
CA ARG A 280 -9.42 -18.35 -7.85
C ARG A 280 -8.85 -17.17 -8.60
N GLU A 281 -9.64 -16.14 -8.81
CA GLU A 281 -9.25 -14.94 -9.52
C GLU A 281 -8.28 -14.12 -8.67
N ALA A 282 -7.03 -14.04 -9.09
CA ALA A 282 -5.98 -13.31 -8.40
C ALA A 282 -5.72 -11.91 -9.00
N SER A 283 -5.60 -11.80 -10.35
CA SER A 283 -5.25 -10.57 -11.05
C SER A 283 -6.45 -9.89 -11.72
N LEU A 284 -6.31 -8.62 -12.09
CA LEU A 284 -7.32 -7.90 -12.87
C LEU A 284 -7.69 -8.63 -14.17
N ALA A 285 -6.70 -9.23 -14.85
CA ALA A 285 -6.96 -10.02 -16.06
C ALA A 285 -7.88 -11.22 -15.81
N GLN A 286 -7.74 -11.86 -14.66
CA GLN A 286 -8.58 -13.02 -14.28
C GLN A 286 -9.97 -12.56 -13.81
N TRP A 287 -10.07 -11.41 -13.15
CA TRP A 287 -11.34 -10.81 -12.76
C TRP A 287 -12.14 -10.22 -13.92
N ARG A 288 -11.48 -9.82 -15.03
CA ARG A 288 -12.14 -9.18 -16.18
C ARG A 288 -13.38 -9.93 -16.68
N PRO A 289 -13.32 -11.25 -16.96
CA PRO A 289 -14.49 -11.99 -17.45
C PRO A 289 -15.59 -12.14 -16.40
N VAL A 290 -15.25 -12.24 -15.11
CA VAL A 290 -16.23 -12.35 -14.02
C VAL A 290 -17.00 -11.03 -13.84
N VAL A 291 -16.28 -9.91 -13.87
CA VAL A 291 -16.87 -8.56 -13.86
C VAL A 291 -17.74 -8.34 -15.08
N ALA A 292 -17.31 -8.81 -16.26
CA ALA A 292 -18.12 -8.74 -17.48
C ALA A 292 -19.41 -9.57 -17.38
N ALA A 293 -19.33 -10.76 -16.80
CA ALA A 293 -20.51 -11.62 -16.58
C ALA A 293 -21.51 -10.97 -15.63
N ALA A 294 -21.04 -10.44 -14.49
CA ALA A 294 -21.89 -9.70 -13.54
C ALA A 294 -22.59 -8.52 -14.22
N ALA A 295 -21.84 -7.69 -14.97
CA ALA A 295 -22.38 -6.54 -15.67
C ALA A 295 -23.46 -6.91 -16.70
N VAL A 296 -23.25 -7.99 -17.46
CA VAL A 296 -24.25 -8.47 -18.42
C VAL A 296 -25.52 -8.96 -17.72
N LEU A 297 -25.39 -9.67 -16.59
CA LEU A 297 -26.51 -10.18 -15.82
C LEU A 297 -27.33 -9.07 -15.16
N ASP A 298 -26.68 -8.01 -14.69
CA ASP A 298 -27.32 -6.83 -14.07
C ASP A 298 -27.89 -5.85 -15.12
N GLY A 299 -27.66 -6.08 -16.41
CA GLY A 299 -28.13 -5.21 -17.50
C GLY A 299 -27.32 -3.92 -17.69
N ASP A 300 -26.19 -3.78 -16.98
CA ASP A 300 -25.28 -2.64 -17.05
C ASP A 300 -24.07 -2.88 -17.98
N GLY A 301 -23.99 -4.08 -18.58
CA GLY A 301 -22.91 -4.46 -19.46
C GLY A 301 -23.01 -3.87 -20.86
N SER A 302 -21.86 -3.63 -21.50
CA SER A 302 -21.76 -3.38 -22.93
C SER A 302 -21.65 -4.71 -23.67
N PRO A 303 -22.67 -5.17 -24.42
CA PRO A 303 -22.62 -6.48 -25.08
C PRO A 303 -21.42 -6.62 -26.04
N GLU A 304 -21.02 -5.53 -26.69
CA GLU A 304 -19.90 -5.53 -27.64
C GLU A 304 -18.56 -5.75 -26.95
N VAL A 305 -18.40 -5.24 -25.72
CA VAL A 305 -17.15 -5.29 -24.96
C VAL A 305 -17.12 -6.49 -24.00
N ASP A 306 -18.24 -6.79 -23.36
CA ASP A 306 -18.29 -7.75 -22.26
C ASP A 306 -18.55 -9.19 -22.73
N LEU A 307 -19.42 -9.40 -23.74
CA LEU A 307 -19.73 -10.76 -24.24
C LEU A 307 -18.51 -11.53 -24.78
N PRO A 308 -17.56 -10.92 -25.51
CA PRO A 308 -16.35 -11.65 -25.93
C PRO A 308 -15.54 -12.20 -24.75
N ALA A 309 -15.34 -11.41 -23.69
CA ALA A 309 -14.61 -11.83 -22.50
C ALA A 309 -15.34 -12.99 -21.77
N VAL A 310 -16.67 -12.90 -21.61
CA VAL A 310 -17.50 -13.96 -21.02
C VAL A 310 -17.43 -15.25 -21.86
N ARG A 311 -17.55 -15.17 -23.19
CA ARG A 311 -17.46 -16.34 -24.07
C ARG A 311 -16.10 -17.02 -23.99
N ALA A 312 -15.01 -16.24 -23.99
CA ALA A 312 -13.65 -16.78 -23.89
C ALA A 312 -13.45 -17.47 -22.52
N TRP A 313 -14.01 -16.91 -21.45
CA TRP A 313 -13.96 -17.49 -20.11
C TRP A 313 -14.75 -18.79 -20.02
N LEU A 314 -16.00 -18.80 -20.48
CA LEU A 314 -16.84 -20.01 -20.51
C LEU A 314 -16.23 -21.13 -21.37
N SER A 315 -15.62 -20.81 -22.52
CA SER A 315 -14.97 -21.79 -23.38
C SER A 315 -13.78 -22.46 -22.69
N ARG A 316 -13.06 -21.74 -21.84
CA ARG A 316 -11.99 -22.30 -21.00
C ARG A 316 -12.55 -23.15 -19.86
N ALA A 317 -13.61 -22.68 -19.21
CA ALA A 317 -14.26 -23.38 -18.11
C ALA A 317 -14.88 -24.72 -18.53
N VAL A 318 -15.51 -24.78 -19.73
CA VAL A 318 -16.09 -26.02 -20.28
C VAL A 318 -15.02 -27.09 -20.60
N GLY A 319 -13.81 -26.68 -20.97
CA GLY A 319 -12.68 -27.61 -21.15
C GLY A 319 -12.17 -28.26 -19.87
N TRP A 320 -12.71 -27.90 -18.71
CA TRP A 320 -12.37 -28.43 -17.39
C TRP A 320 -13.47 -29.36 -16.83
N LEU A 321 -14.57 -29.53 -17.53
CA LEU A 321 -15.60 -30.50 -17.18
C LEU A 321 -15.14 -31.89 -17.61
N PRO A 322 -15.17 -32.90 -16.69
CA PRO A 322 -14.74 -34.27 -16.98
C PRO A 322 -15.60 -34.98 -18.04
#